data_445e92ce3040228a90565413683fa341
#
_entry.id   445e92ce3040228a90565413683fa341
#
_cell.length_a   1.000
_cell.length_b   1.000
_cell.length_c   1.000
_cell.angle_alpha   90.00
_cell.angle_beta   90.00
_cell.angle_gamma   90.00
#
_symmetry.space_group_name_H-M   'P 1'
#
loop_
_entity.id
_entity.type
_entity.pdbx_description
1 polymer ?
#
loop_
_entity_poly.entity_id
_entity_poly.type
_entity_poly.pdbx_seq_one_letter_code
_entity_poly.pdbx_strand_id
1 'polypeptide(L)'
;MSAVSRRNVLRGGLVATTAGVVAPGTVAEAVAAADGASCPAPPGPAMVGHGDRRYRSLASRGYNRRVVGEPEHVWVVGTTAHVVRAAQQAVDSGGRITVRSGGHGFENFVADPAVEVVVDMSAMTGVSYDPARRAFAVEAGALLGDVYRRLYLGWGVTIPAGWCADVGVGGHILGGGYGPLSRLMGLSVDHLYAVEVVVVDRRGRARAVVATREPSDPHRDLWWAHTGGGPGTFGIVTRYWFRTPADGDDPSGLLPAPPAGVLSFQVSWDWEKLDRTSFARLVRNHGAWAEQHSAPDSPYLALYSELALTRRPSGTVFMIGQVAADSGAERMLDEHIAALNRGVPVQPVRPVRNQAWLAAALAGSPGDPGPVYRLKVKSGYLRRRFTDRQIEALHHHLTRTDYDHPGGGVSLYTHGGKVNTVAPDATATPHREASIKMF
;
A
#
# COMPACT_ATOMS: atom_id res chain seq x y z
N MET A 1 -41.52 -22.95 15.66
CA MET A 1 -42.13 -22.19 16.74
C MET A 1 -41.04 -21.24 17.27
N SER A 2 -41.10 -19.97 17.20
CA SER A 2 -42.03 -18.90 17.05
C SER A 2 -41.29 -17.72 16.39
N ALA A 3 -41.91 -17.10 15.40
CA ALA A 3 -41.47 -15.90 14.72
C ALA A 3 -41.62 -14.69 15.65
N VAL A 4 -40.60 -13.81 15.74
CA VAL A 4 -40.73 -12.48 16.32
C VAL A 4 -40.65 -11.45 15.21
N SER A 5 -41.77 -10.76 15.05
CA SER A 5 -42.11 -9.76 14.05
C SER A 5 -41.37 -8.43 14.28
N ARG A 6 -40.82 -7.89 13.19
CA ARG A 6 -40.38 -6.49 13.09
C ARG A 6 -41.59 -5.57 12.92
N ARG A 7 -42.04 -4.91 13.97
CA ARG A 7 -42.87 -3.67 13.93
C ARG A 7 -43.09 -3.21 15.38
N ASN A 8 -42.41 -2.10 15.72
CA ASN A 8 -42.91 -1.09 16.68
C ASN A 8 -41.72 -0.31 17.28
N VAL A 9 -41.26 0.71 16.61
CA VAL A 9 -40.68 1.92 17.26
C VAL A 9 -40.88 3.09 16.28
N LEU A 10 -42.06 3.71 16.36
CA LEU A 10 -42.33 5.06 15.88
C LEU A 10 -43.62 5.54 16.52
N ARG A 11 -43.55 6.12 17.71
CA ARG A 11 -44.55 7.06 18.24
C ARG A 11 -43.95 7.84 19.41
N GLY A 12 -43.94 9.16 19.28
CA GLY A 12 -43.84 10.05 20.44
C GLY A 12 -42.96 11.26 20.25
N GLY A 13 -43.60 12.43 20.07
CA GLY A 13 -43.00 13.70 20.48
C GLY A 13 -43.01 14.85 19.49
N LEU A 14 -44.20 15.36 19.11
CA LEU A 14 -44.34 16.75 18.63
C LEU A 14 -44.20 17.70 19.84
N VAL A 15 -43.15 18.53 19.83
CA VAL A 15 -43.09 19.73 20.67
C VAL A 15 -43.15 20.94 19.74
N ALA A 16 -44.23 21.68 19.85
CA ALA A 16 -44.43 22.98 19.18
C ALA A 16 -43.48 24.01 19.82
N THR A 17 -42.63 24.65 19.02
CA THR A 17 -41.94 25.89 19.42
C THR A 17 -42.43 27.06 18.58
N THR A 18 -42.90 28.07 19.26
CA THR A 18 -43.39 29.34 18.79
C THR A 18 -42.32 30.12 18.01
N ALA A 19 -42.74 30.68 16.88
CA ALA A 19 -41.95 31.59 16.06
C ALA A 19 -41.68 32.92 16.79
N GLY A 20 -40.43 33.17 17.15
CA GLY A 20 -39.93 34.49 17.55
C GLY A 20 -39.24 35.13 16.34
N VAL A 21 -39.78 36.26 15.91
CA VAL A 21 -39.17 37.12 14.89
C VAL A 21 -37.91 37.75 15.49
N VAL A 22 -36.74 37.43 14.98
CA VAL A 22 -35.47 38.12 15.28
C VAL A 22 -35.09 38.99 14.10
N ALA A 23 -34.91 40.28 14.37
CA ALA A 23 -34.47 41.31 13.43
C ALA A 23 -33.05 41.05 12.88
N PRO A 24 -32.69 41.56 11.68
CA PRO A 24 -31.36 41.35 11.11
C PRO A 24 -30.35 42.29 11.78
N GLY A 25 -29.60 41.77 12.74
CA GLY A 25 -28.48 42.44 13.39
C GLY A 25 -27.21 41.64 13.22
N THR A 26 -26.31 42.18 12.39
CA THR A 26 -24.83 41.97 12.35
C THR A 26 -24.29 40.60 12.77
N VAL A 27 -24.13 39.70 11.79
CA VAL A 27 -23.29 38.50 11.87
C VAL A 27 -21.87 38.86 11.35
N ALA A 28 -21.21 39.81 11.98
CA ALA A 28 -19.89 40.28 11.57
C ALA A 28 -18.83 40.32 12.68
N GLU A 29 -19.10 39.76 13.88
CA GLU A 29 -18.13 39.86 14.99
C GLU A 29 -17.95 38.58 15.82
N ALA A 30 -18.24 37.42 15.30
CA ALA A 30 -18.02 36.15 16.02
C ALA A 30 -17.02 35.20 15.33
N VAL A 31 -16.14 35.68 14.44
CA VAL A 31 -15.09 34.87 13.80
C VAL A 31 -13.67 35.26 14.24
N ALA A 32 -13.54 36.13 15.23
CA ALA A 32 -12.22 36.57 15.70
C ALA A 32 -12.00 36.22 17.18
N ALA A 33 -12.05 34.99 17.57
CA ALA A 33 -11.42 34.45 18.81
C ALA A 33 -11.52 32.91 18.87
N ALA A 34 -11.11 32.20 17.79
CA ALA A 34 -10.62 30.86 17.93
C ALA A 34 -9.08 30.93 17.96
N ASP A 35 -8.59 31.68 18.96
CA ASP A 35 -7.19 31.61 19.32
C ASP A 35 -6.81 30.17 19.63
N GLY A 36 -6.00 29.59 18.72
CA GLY A 36 -4.97 28.66 18.99
C GLY A 36 -5.19 27.62 20.11
N ALA A 37 -6.27 26.84 20.08
CA ALA A 37 -6.22 25.55 20.75
C ALA A 37 -5.17 24.71 20.01
N SER A 38 -3.89 24.95 20.34
CA SER A 38 -2.81 24.04 19.93
C SER A 38 -3.23 22.64 20.40
N CYS A 39 -3.47 21.72 19.47
CA CYS A 39 -3.60 20.33 19.84
C CYS A 39 -2.46 20.01 20.81
N PRO A 40 -2.73 19.41 21.98
CA PRO A 40 -1.68 19.09 22.91
C PRO A 40 -0.62 18.29 22.16
N ALA A 41 0.65 18.66 22.33
CA ALA A 41 1.76 17.92 21.72
C ALA A 41 1.57 16.44 22.02
N PRO A 42 1.81 15.53 21.04
CA PRO A 42 1.72 14.10 21.31
C PRO A 42 2.48 13.79 22.59
N PRO A 43 1.93 12.96 23.49
CA PRO A 43 2.64 12.58 24.70
C PRO A 43 4.04 12.08 24.31
N GLY A 44 5.05 12.33 25.15
CA GLY A 44 6.42 11.86 24.92
C GLY A 44 6.45 10.37 24.53
N PRO A 45 7.56 9.85 23.98
CA PRO A 45 7.58 8.48 23.50
C PRO A 45 7.15 7.56 24.64
N ALA A 46 6.07 6.79 24.40
CA ALA A 46 5.64 5.81 25.37
C ALA A 46 6.52 4.58 25.24
N MET A 47 7.36 4.33 26.22
CA MET A 47 8.14 3.11 26.32
C MET A 47 7.29 2.03 27.02
N VAL A 48 6.95 0.98 26.30
CA VAL A 48 6.05 -0.09 26.75
C VAL A 48 6.85 -1.39 26.87
N GLY A 49 7.09 -1.85 28.10
CA GLY A 49 7.80 -3.10 28.41
C GLY A 49 6.84 -4.21 28.87
N HIS A 50 7.38 -5.37 29.20
CA HIS A 50 6.63 -6.60 29.56
C HIS A 50 5.60 -6.42 30.70
N GLY A 51 5.82 -5.52 31.66
CA GLY A 51 4.88 -5.23 32.74
C GLY A 51 3.70 -4.33 32.37
N ASP A 52 3.68 -3.75 31.17
CA ASP A 52 2.61 -2.86 30.72
C ASP A 52 1.48 -3.67 30.07
N ARG A 53 0.22 -3.38 30.42
CA ARG A 53 -0.98 -4.04 29.86
C ARG A 53 -1.07 -3.94 28.32
N ARG A 54 -0.46 -2.91 27.71
CA ARG A 54 -0.43 -2.67 26.26
C ARG A 54 0.61 -3.53 25.55
N TYR A 55 1.60 -4.06 26.27
CA TYR A 55 2.75 -4.73 25.68
C TYR A 55 2.36 -5.84 24.71
N ARG A 56 1.50 -6.76 25.12
CA ARG A 56 1.11 -7.91 24.29
C ARG A 56 0.50 -7.48 22.96
N SER A 57 -0.39 -6.49 22.98
CA SER A 57 -1.02 -5.96 21.76
C SER A 57 0.00 -5.30 20.84
N LEU A 58 0.94 -4.55 21.41
CA LEU A 58 1.96 -3.85 20.63
C LEU A 58 3.05 -4.80 20.13
N ALA A 59 3.56 -5.70 20.94
CA ALA A 59 4.59 -6.66 20.54
C ALA A 59 4.11 -7.60 19.43
N SER A 60 2.87 -8.09 19.50
CA SER A 60 2.30 -9.03 18.54
C SER A 60 1.65 -8.37 17.32
N ARG A 61 1.67 -7.04 17.19
CA ARG A 61 1.08 -6.34 16.04
C ARG A 61 1.85 -6.62 14.76
N GLY A 62 1.21 -7.24 13.78
CA GLY A 62 1.80 -7.55 12.49
C GLY A 62 0.89 -8.40 11.63
N TYR A 63 1.01 -8.25 10.32
CA TYR A 63 0.23 -9.01 9.32
C TYR A 63 0.67 -10.48 9.26
N ASN A 64 1.99 -10.72 9.18
CA ASN A 64 2.55 -12.08 9.16
C ASN A 64 2.93 -12.53 10.58
N ARG A 65 2.15 -13.42 11.15
CA ARG A 65 2.38 -13.99 12.49
C ARG A 65 3.07 -15.35 12.47
N ARG A 66 3.85 -15.63 11.42
CA ARG A 66 4.70 -16.81 11.39
C ARG A 66 5.79 -16.75 12.46
N VAL A 67 6.27 -15.56 12.73
CA VAL A 67 7.17 -15.27 13.84
C VAL A 67 6.56 -14.14 14.67
N VAL A 68 6.59 -14.27 15.98
CA VAL A 68 6.16 -13.25 16.94
C VAL A 68 7.39 -12.89 17.76
N GLY A 69 7.80 -11.63 17.72
CA GLY A 69 8.91 -11.11 18.52
C GLY A 69 8.46 -10.81 19.94
N GLU A 70 9.40 -10.85 20.86
CA GLU A 70 9.24 -10.46 22.25
C GLU A 70 10.28 -9.40 22.64
N PRO A 71 10.23 -8.20 22.03
CA PRO A 71 11.19 -7.12 22.29
C PRO A 71 11.09 -6.72 23.77
N GLU A 72 12.20 -6.29 24.37
CA GLU A 72 12.18 -5.75 25.73
C GLU A 72 11.25 -4.55 25.85
N HIS A 73 11.26 -3.71 24.80
CA HIS A 73 10.45 -2.50 24.75
C HIS A 73 9.84 -2.24 23.35
N VAL A 74 8.62 -1.69 23.34
CA VAL A 74 8.02 -1.04 22.19
C VAL A 74 7.93 0.46 22.48
N TRP A 75 8.58 1.27 21.66
CA TRP A 75 8.55 2.72 21.75
C TRP A 75 7.52 3.27 20.77
N VAL A 76 6.38 3.73 21.27
CA VAL A 76 5.37 4.43 20.49
C VAL A 76 5.80 5.89 20.33
N VAL A 77 6.17 6.28 19.11
CA VAL A 77 6.74 7.60 18.81
C VAL A 77 5.73 8.46 18.05
N GLY A 78 5.62 9.74 18.41
CA GLY A 78 4.68 10.69 17.80
C GLY A 78 5.37 11.86 17.10
N THR A 79 6.71 11.99 17.18
CA THR A 79 7.47 13.07 16.54
C THR A 79 8.84 12.58 16.09
N THR A 80 9.48 13.30 15.16
CA THR A 80 10.87 13.06 14.75
C THR A 80 11.83 13.12 15.93
N ALA A 81 11.62 14.04 16.89
CA ALA A 81 12.45 14.13 18.09
C ALA A 81 12.35 12.87 18.96
N HIS A 82 11.18 12.23 19.04
CA HIS A 82 11.02 10.94 19.73
C HIS A 82 11.82 9.83 19.03
N VAL A 83 11.82 9.81 17.70
CA VAL A 83 12.60 8.83 16.91
C VAL A 83 14.10 9.03 17.12
N VAL A 84 14.58 10.29 17.12
CA VAL A 84 16.00 10.63 17.41
C VAL A 84 16.39 10.12 18.81
N ARG A 85 15.53 10.33 19.81
CA ARG A 85 15.77 9.85 21.18
C ARG A 85 15.83 8.32 21.24
N ALA A 86 14.89 7.63 20.60
CA ALA A 86 14.85 6.17 20.55
C ALA A 86 16.11 5.59 19.87
N ALA A 87 16.51 6.19 18.74
CA ALA A 87 17.72 5.79 18.02
C ALA A 87 18.98 6.03 18.86
N GLN A 88 19.08 7.19 19.55
CA GLN A 88 20.24 7.50 20.41
C GLN A 88 20.32 6.51 21.57
N GLN A 89 19.21 6.23 22.24
CA GLN A 89 19.21 5.26 23.35
C GLN A 89 19.63 3.86 22.89
N ALA A 90 19.19 3.40 21.72
CA ALA A 90 19.62 2.12 21.17
C ALA A 90 21.13 2.10 20.88
N VAL A 91 21.69 3.22 20.37
CA VAL A 91 23.13 3.38 20.16
C VAL A 91 23.89 3.31 21.49
N ASP A 92 23.42 4.05 22.50
CA ASP A 92 24.09 4.14 23.81
C ASP A 92 24.07 2.80 24.57
N SER A 93 23.00 2.01 24.39
CA SER A 93 22.88 0.67 25.01
C SER A 93 23.52 -0.45 24.16
N GLY A 94 23.86 -0.20 22.90
CA GLY A 94 24.27 -1.24 21.94
C GLY A 94 23.12 -2.19 21.55
N GLY A 95 21.88 -1.82 21.84
CA GLY A 95 20.68 -2.65 21.63
C GLY A 95 20.25 -2.71 20.16
N ARG A 96 19.76 -3.87 19.74
CA ARG A 96 19.23 -4.05 18.37
C ARG A 96 17.83 -3.47 18.23
N ILE A 97 17.71 -2.45 17.39
CA ILE A 97 16.49 -1.71 17.12
C ILE A 97 15.87 -2.12 15.78
N THR A 98 14.55 -2.09 15.69
CA THR A 98 13.79 -2.18 14.44
C THR A 98 12.67 -1.14 14.40
N VAL A 99 12.07 -0.94 13.22
CA VAL A 99 11.02 0.05 13.00
C VAL A 99 9.76 -0.60 12.46
N ARG A 100 8.61 -0.19 12.96
CA ARG A 100 7.31 -0.65 12.49
C ARG A 100 6.39 0.53 12.18
N SER A 101 5.90 0.59 10.94
CA SER A 101 4.81 1.44 10.49
C SER A 101 3.47 0.67 10.59
N GLY A 102 2.85 0.26 9.48
CA GLY A 102 1.61 -0.55 9.45
C GLY A 102 1.77 -2.01 9.90
N GLY A 103 3.00 -2.55 9.92
CA GLY A 103 3.25 -3.94 10.33
C GLY A 103 2.98 -4.99 9.24
N HIS A 104 2.94 -4.62 7.96
CA HIS A 104 2.68 -5.51 6.82
C HIS A 104 3.91 -6.22 6.24
N GLY A 105 5.04 -6.20 6.92
CA GLY A 105 6.24 -6.93 6.52
C GLY A 105 6.01 -8.45 6.47
N PHE A 106 6.44 -9.11 5.39
CA PHE A 106 6.32 -10.57 5.24
C PHE A 106 7.51 -11.33 5.82
N GLU A 107 8.67 -10.71 5.88
CA GLU A 107 9.84 -11.25 6.56
C GLU A 107 9.87 -10.82 8.05
N ASN A 108 10.66 -11.51 8.88
CA ASN A 108 10.66 -11.25 10.31
C ASN A 108 11.59 -10.13 10.78
N PHE A 109 11.85 -9.12 9.97
CA PHE A 109 12.72 -7.99 10.35
C PHE A 109 12.27 -7.27 11.63
N VAL A 110 10.95 -7.21 11.86
CA VAL A 110 10.36 -6.58 13.05
C VAL A 110 10.23 -7.57 14.21
N ALA A 111 9.99 -8.86 13.91
CA ALA A 111 9.72 -9.91 14.89
C ALA A 111 10.92 -10.85 15.11
N ASP A 112 12.13 -10.47 14.67
CA ASP A 112 13.34 -11.24 14.90
C ASP A 112 13.61 -11.34 16.41
N PRO A 113 13.88 -12.54 16.95
CA PRO A 113 14.16 -12.72 18.36
C PRO A 113 15.35 -11.91 18.93
N ALA A 114 16.26 -11.46 18.06
CA ALA A 114 17.39 -10.61 18.44
C ALA A 114 17.02 -9.12 18.54
N VAL A 115 15.78 -8.73 18.19
CA VAL A 115 15.31 -7.34 18.32
C VAL A 115 14.94 -7.06 19.78
N GLU A 116 15.61 -6.10 20.39
CA GLU A 116 15.36 -5.66 21.75
C GLU A 116 14.35 -4.51 21.80
N VAL A 117 14.39 -3.63 20.79
CA VAL A 117 13.53 -2.44 20.75
C VAL A 117 12.80 -2.32 19.41
N VAL A 118 11.48 -2.19 19.47
CA VAL A 118 10.63 -1.85 18.33
C VAL A 118 10.23 -0.38 18.42
N VAL A 119 10.61 0.43 17.44
CA VAL A 119 10.10 1.80 17.24
C VAL A 119 8.81 1.74 16.47
N ASP A 120 7.69 1.98 17.10
CA ASP A 120 6.36 1.96 16.53
C ASP A 120 5.93 3.36 16.10
N MET A 121 5.80 3.54 14.79
CA MET A 121 5.50 4.83 14.16
C MET A 121 3.99 5.14 14.11
N SER A 122 3.12 4.29 14.64
CA SER A 122 1.66 4.37 14.46
C SER A 122 1.01 5.67 14.96
N ALA A 123 1.69 6.47 15.77
CA ALA A 123 1.21 7.79 16.17
C ALA A 123 1.69 8.93 15.25
N MET A 124 2.53 8.65 14.25
CA MET A 124 2.99 9.62 13.24
C MET A 124 2.18 9.47 11.95
N THR A 125 0.98 10.02 11.91
CA THR A 125 -0.01 9.79 10.84
C THR A 125 -0.37 11.04 10.05
N GLY A 126 0.38 12.13 10.20
CA GLY A 126 0.12 13.40 9.53
C GLY A 126 0.18 13.27 8.00
N VAL A 127 -0.80 13.87 7.32
CA VAL A 127 -0.84 14.08 5.86
C VAL A 127 -1.28 15.51 5.63
N SER A 128 -0.42 16.33 5.03
CA SER A 128 -0.65 17.77 4.83
C SER A 128 0.07 18.30 3.60
N TYR A 129 -0.29 19.46 3.14
CA TYR A 129 0.48 20.20 2.15
C TYR A 129 1.55 21.05 2.85
N ASP A 130 2.79 20.98 2.36
CA ASP A 130 3.93 21.80 2.80
C ASP A 130 4.19 22.89 1.74
N PRO A 131 3.77 24.15 1.98
CA PRO A 131 3.94 25.22 1.01
C PRO A 131 5.40 25.61 0.80
N ALA A 132 6.26 25.44 1.81
CA ALA A 132 7.68 25.78 1.67
C ALA A 132 8.41 24.83 0.71
N ARG A 133 7.97 23.56 0.64
CA ARG A 133 8.50 22.56 -0.29
C ARG A 133 7.64 22.35 -1.52
N ARG A 134 6.45 22.97 -1.55
CA ARG A 134 5.45 22.74 -2.60
C ARG A 134 5.25 21.24 -2.83
N ALA A 135 4.96 20.52 -1.76
CA ALA A 135 4.86 19.05 -1.77
C ALA A 135 3.89 18.57 -0.68
N PHE A 136 3.37 17.36 -0.85
CA PHE A 136 2.54 16.72 0.16
C PHE A 136 3.41 15.97 1.16
N ALA A 137 3.37 16.41 2.40
CA ALA A 137 4.08 15.79 3.52
C ALA A 137 3.24 14.65 4.10
N VAL A 138 3.83 13.47 4.21
CA VAL A 138 3.20 12.26 4.76
C VAL A 138 4.12 11.65 5.80
N GLU A 139 3.66 11.54 7.04
CA GLU A 139 4.42 10.91 8.10
C GLU A 139 4.47 9.38 7.94
N ALA A 140 5.59 8.77 8.34
CA ALA A 140 5.91 7.38 8.03
C ALA A 140 5.00 6.33 8.69
N GLY A 141 4.25 6.70 9.73
CA GLY A 141 3.25 5.85 10.38
C GLY A 141 1.86 5.90 9.74
N ALA A 142 1.61 6.82 8.80
CA ALA A 142 0.33 6.92 8.10
C ALA A 142 0.00 5.63 7.35
N LEU A 143 -1.28 5.28 7.31
CA LEU A 143 -1.78 4.15 6.52
C LEU A 143 -2.19 4.63 5.12
N LEU A 144 -2.06 3.77 4.12
CA LEU A 144 -2.39 4.13 2.73
C LEU A 144 -3.83 4.60 2.57
N GLY A 145 -4.79 4.00 3.28
CA GLY A 145 -6.20 4.43 3.24
C GLY A 145 -6.41 5.85 3.72
N ASP A 146 -5.67 6.29 4.76
CA ASP A 146 -5.73 7.67 5.25
C ASP A 146 -5.05 8.63 4.27
N VAL A 147 -3.94 8.21 3.66
CA VAL A 147 -3.27 9.00 2.62
C VAL A 147 -4.20 9.20 1.42
N TYR A 148 -4.82 8.12 0.89
CA TYR A 148 -5.77 8.22 -0.22
C TYR A 148 -6.93 9.15 0.11
N ARG A 149 -7.54 8.97 1.29
CA ARG A 149 -8.67 9.80 1.72
C ARG A 149 -8.30 11.27 1.83
N ARG A 150 -7.19 11.58 2.49
CA ARG A 150 -6.77 12.97 2.75
C ARG A 150 -6.33 13.68 1.47
N LEU A 151 -5.52 13.04 0.63
CA LEU A 151 -5.08 13.61 -0.64
C LEU A 151 -6.24 13.83 -1.61
N TYR A 152 -7.14 12.83 -1.73
CA TYR A 152 -8.27 12.92 -2.64
C TYR A 152 -9.32 13.94 -2.21
N LEU A 153 -9.76 13.88 -0.94
CA LEU A 153 -10.79 14.80 -0.44
C LEU A 153 -10.27 16.23 -0.27
N GLY A 154 -8.98 16.41 0.03
CA GLY A 154 -8.38 17.73 0.21
C GLY A 154 -8.01 18.42 -1.09
N TRP A 155 -7.51 17.68 -2.10
CA TRP A 155 -6.91 18.27 -3.29
C TRP A 155 -7.22 17.54 -4.61
N GLY A 156 -8.02 16.49 -4.60
CA GLY A 156 -8.36 15.73 -5.80
C GLY A 156 -7.24 14.87 -6.37
N VAL A 157 -6.18 14.61 -5.60
CA VAL A 157 -4.97 13.92 -6.06
C VAL A 157 -4.71 12.62 -5.30
N THR A 158 -3.75 11.82 -5.77
CA THR A 158 -3.32 10.57 -5.12
C THR A 158 -1.85 10.25 -5.39
N ILE A 159 -1.34 9.21 -4.71
CA ILE A 159 -0.11 8.51 -5.08
C ILE A 159 -0.46 7.11 -5.59
N PRO A 160 0.25 6.54 -6.59
CA PRO A 160 -0.03 5.21 -7.14
C PRO A 160 0.51 4.08 -6.24
N ALA A 161 0.02 4.03 -5.00
CA ALA A 161 0.47 3.08 -3.99
C ALA A 161 -0.40 1.81 -3.92
N GLY A 162 -0.15 0.96 -2.92
CA GLY A 162 -0.65 -0.41 -2.82
C GLY A 162 -2.17 -0.54 -2.62
N TRP A 163 -2.64 -1.77 -2.79
CA TRP A 163 -4.06 -2.14 -2.72
C TRP A 163 -4.64 -2.12 -1.30
N CYS A 164 -3.88 -2.58 -0.28
CA CYS A 164 -4.40 -2.70 1.07
C CYS A 164 -4.32 -1.36 1.81
N ALA A 165 -5.46 -0.84 2.27
CA ALA A 165 -5.56 0.48 2.89
C ALA A 165 -4.88 0.58 4.28
N ASP A 166 -4.67 -0.54 4.97
CA ASP A 166 -4.00 -0.63 6.28
C ASP A 166 -2.47 -0.86 6.19
N VAL A 167 -1.91 -0.92 4.99
CA VAL A 167 -0.46 -0.92 4.79
C VAL A 167 0.14 0.42 5.20
N GLY A 168 1.20 0.38 6.02
CA GLY A 168 1.90 1.59 6.44
C GLY A 168 2.80 2.16 5.34
N VAL A 169 2.72 3.48 5.17
CA VAL A 169 3.52 4.23 4.18
C VAL A 169 5.01 3.98 4.37
N GLY A 170 5.50 3.95 5.61
CA GLY A 170 6.92 3.82 5.92
C GLY A 170 7.60 2.66 5.20
N GLY A 171 7.07 1.43 5.38
CA GLY A 171 7.63 0.26 4.70
C GLY A 171 7.30 0.19 3.21
N HIS A 172 6.12 0.66 2.82
CA HIS A 172 5.63 0.56 1.44
C HIS A 172 6.46 1.39 0.46
N ILE A 173 6.73 2.66 0.80
CA ILE A 173 7.54 3.56 -0.05
C ILE A 173 8.98 3.08 -0.15
N LEU A 174 9.58 2.63 0.96
CA LEU A 174 10.93 2.08 0.95
C LEU A 174 11.08 0.83 0.06
N GLY A 175 9.98 0.14 -0.24
CA GLY A 175 9.92 -0.97 -1.20
C GLY A 175 9.57 -0.57 -2.64
N GLY A 176 9.50 0.73 -2.95
CA GLY A 176 9.18 1.26 -4.28
C GLY A 176 7.74 1.72 -4.47
N GLY A 177 6.78 1.20 -3.71
CA GLY A 177 5.39 1.66 -3.74
C GLY A 177 4.62 1.28 -5.02
N TYR A 178 4.45 -0.02 -5.28
CA TYR A 178 3.67 -0.54 -6.41
C TYR A 178 2.21 -0.80 -6.03
N GLY A 179 1.28 -0.47 -6.93
CA GLY A 179 -0.16 -0.71 -6.75
C GLY A 179 -0.98 -0.66 -8.05
N PRO A 180 -2.31 -0.68 -7.93
CA PRO A 180 -3.23 -0.79 -9.08
C PRO A 180 -3.12 0.34 -10.11
N LEU A 181 -2.68 1.52 -9.71
CA LEU A 181 -2.51 2.66 -10.62
C LEU A 181 -1.08 2.78 -11.18
N SER A 182 -0.16 1.88 -10.79
CA SER A 182 1.26 2.05 -11.17
C SER A 182 1.53 1.93 -12.66
N ARG A 183 0.79 1.10 -13.38
CA ARG A 183 0.91 1.03 -14.85
C ARG A 183 0.52 2.34 -15.53
N LEU A 184 -0.46 3.05 -14.95
CA LEU A 184 -0.97 4.32 -15.47
C LEU A 184 -0.15 5.52 -15.02
N MET A 185 0.43 5.50 -13.81
CA MET A 185 0.99 6.68 -13.13
C MET A 185 2.45 6.54 -12.69
N GLY A 186 3.09 5.38 -12.83
CA GLY A 186 4.41 5.08 -12.27
C GLY A 186 4.34 4.50 -10.86
N LEU A 187 5.48 4.36 -10.21
CA LEU A 187 5.56 3.94 -8.80
C LEU A 187 5.40 5.14 -7.85
N SER A 188 5.03 4.88 -6.60
CA SER A 188 4.96 5.96 -5.59
C SER A 188 6.30 6.71 -5.45
N VAL A 189 7.43 6.02 -5.57
CA VAL A 189 8.77 6.63 -5.48
C VAL A 189 9.11 7.54 -6.66
N ASP A 190 8.43 7.40 -7.79
CA ASP A 190 8.62 8.29 -8.95
C ASP A 190 8.07 9.71 -8.66
N HIS A 191 7.19 9.83 -7.68
CA HIS A 191 6.63 11.09 -7.16
C HIS A 191 7.31 11.54 -5.85
N LEU A 192 8.32 10.80 -5.35
CA LEU A 192 8.99 11.14 -4.10
C LEU A 192 9.97 12.30 -4.34
N TYR A 193 9.71 13.43 -3.66
CA TYR A 193 10.56 14.62 -3.71
C TYR A 193 11.64 14.64 -2.64
N ALA A 194 11.27 14.31 -1.40
CA ALA A 194 12.17 14.36 -0.26
C ALA A 194 11.80 13.34 0.82
N VAL A 195 12.77 13.05 1.68
CA VAL A 195 12.59 12.22 2.89
C VAL A 195 13.23 12.91 4.08
N GLU A 196 12.60 12.81 5.25
CA GLU A 196 13.24 13.11 6.54
C GLU A 196 13.66 11.78 7.17
N VAL A 197 14.94 11.66 7.49
CA VAL A 197 15.55 10.41 7.95
C VAL A 197 16.35 10.67 9.23
N VAL A 198 16.12 9.87 10.25
CA VAL A 198 16.99 9.82 11.42
C VAL A 198 18.13 8.87 11.11
N VAL A 199 19.35 9.43 11.11
CA VAL A 199 20.62 8.73 10.86
C VAL A 199 21.51 8.81 12.08
N VAL A 200 22.46 7.86 12.21
CA VAL A 200 23.49 7.87 13.25
C VAL A 200 24.83 8.21 12.57
N ASP A 201 25.50 9.25 13.05
CA ASP A 201 26.80 9.66 12.51
C ASP A 201 27.94 8.74 13.02
N ARG A 202 29.14 8.94 12.45
CA ARG A 202 30.31 8.13 12.81
C ARG A 202 30.76 8.30 14.27
N ARG A 203 30.21 9.29 14.99
CA ARG A 203 30.49 9.55 16.41
C ARG A 203 29.37 8.92 17.30
N GLY A 204 28.46 8.14 16.72
CA GLY A 204 27.36 7.54 17.44
C GLY A 204 26.23 8.50 17.78
N ARG A 205 26.10 9.67 17.11
CA ARG A 205 25.05 10.64 17.41
C ARG A 205 23.89 10.52 16.42
N ALA A 206 22.70 10.28 16.95
CA ALA A 206 21.48 10.28 16.18
C ALA A 206 21.03 11.71 15.87
N ARG A 207 20.64 11.96 14.62
CA ARG A 207 20.10 13.24 14.16
C ARG A 207 19.16 13.07 12.98
N ALA A 208 18.18 13.96 12.83
CA ALA A 208 17.35 14.02 11.65
C ALA A 208 18.06 14.78 10.52
N VAL A 209 17.88 14.29 9.28
CA VAL A 209 18.39 14.88 8.05
C VAL A 209 17.27 14.87 7.04
N VAL A 210 17.10 15.97 6.30
CA VAL A 210 16.23 16.00 5.11
C VAL A 210 17.11 15.79 3.89
N ALA A 211 16.72 14.85 3.04
CA ALA A 211 17.36 14.55 1.77
C ALA A 211 16.34 14.71 0.63
N THR A 212 16.74 15.38 -0.46
CA THR A 212 15.86 15.69 -1.59
C THR A 212 16.39 15.12 -2.89
N ARG A 213 15.54 15.08 -3.92
CA ARG A 213 15.94 14.67 -5.27
C ARG A 213 16.78 15.74 -6.02
N GLU A 214 16.92 16.93 -5.45
CA GLU A 214 17.61 18.04 -6.11
C GLU A 214 19.09 17.68 -6.34
N PRO A 215 19.64 17.92 -7.52
CA PRO A 215 21.05 17.59 -7.83
C PRO A 215 22.08 18.29 -6.92
N SER A 216 21.71 19.46 -6.37
CA SER A 216 22.56 20.23 -5.46
C SER A 216 22.47 19.81 -3.99
N ASP A 217 21.57 18.87 -3.65
CA ASP A 217 21.43 18.43 -2.27
C ASP A 217 22.61 17.53 -1.86
N PRO A 218 23.38 17.88 -0.80
CA PRO A 218 24.50 17.06 -0.33
C PRO A 218 24.07 15.69 0.18
N HIS A 219 22.79 15.48 0.43
CA HIS A 219 22.21 14.22 0.89
C HIS A 219 21.41 13.49 -0.21
N ARG A 220 21.57 13.86 -1.49
CA ARG A 220 20.83 13.27 -2.60
C ARG A 220 20.98 11.74 -2.69
N ASP A 221 22.14 11.20 -2.36
CA ASP A 221 22.35 9.73 -2.35
C ASP A 221 21.52 9.06 -1.25
N LEU A 222 21.30 9.74 -0.13
CA LEU A 222 20.40 9.25 0.92
C LEU A 222 18.94 9.27 0.45
N TRP A 223 18.50 10.33 -0.28
CA TRP A 223 17.18 10.32 -0.92
C TRP A 223 17.06 9.15 -1.90
N TRP A 224 18.05 8.96 -2.79
CA TRP A 224 18.04 7.87 -3.78
C TRP A 224 17.93 6.50 -3.09
N ALA A 225 18.67 6.25 -2.02
CA ALA A 225 18.63 5.01 -1.25
C ALA A 225 17.21 4.69 -0.70
N HIS A 226 16.39 5.72 -0.43
CA HIS A 226 15.03 5.58 0.06
C HIS A 226 13.96 5.49 -1.06
N THR A 227 14.36 5.46 -2.32
CA THR A 227 13.46 5.29 -3.48
C THR A 227 13.28 3.82 -3.90
N GLY A 228 13.31 2.89 -2.95
CA GLY A 228 13.11 1.46 -3.21
C GLY A 228 14.28 0.56 -2.78
N GLY A 229 15.29 1.10 -2.10
CA GLY A 229 16.46 0.36 -1.58
C GLY A 229 16.13 -0.62 -0.44
N GLY A 230 14.88 -0.62 0.02
CA GLY A 230 14.38 -1.52 1.08
C GLY A 230 14.32 -0.86 2.46
N PRO A 231 13.41 -1.34 3.31
CA PRO A 231 13.25 -0.82 4.66
C PRO A 231 14.40 -1.25 5.60
N GLY A 232 14.73 -0.39 6.57
CA GLY A 232 15.64 -0.70 7.68
C GLY A 232 17.12 -0.68 7.34
N THR A 233 17.56 -0.05 6.24
CA THR A 233 18.95 -0.11 5.77
C THR A 233 19.74 1.20 5.96
N PHE A 234 19.13 2.37 5.72
CA PHE A 234 19.87 3.65 5.64
C PHE A 234 19.44 4.66 6.70
N GLY A 235 18.62 4.27 7.66
CA GLY A 235 18.11 5.10 8.74
C GLY A 235 16.60 4.91 8.96
N ILE A 236 16.03 5.70 9.87
CA ILE A 236 14.61 5.64 10.22
C ILE A 236 13.92 6.83 9.56
N VAL A 237 13.10 6.56 8.54
CA VAL A 237 12.32 7.61 7.88
C VAL A 237 11.16 8.03 8.79
N THR A 238 11.02 9.34 8.99
CA THR A 238 9.94 9.94 9.78
C THR A 238 8.90 10.62 8.91
N ARG A 239 9.29 11.12 7.72
CA ARG A 239 8.39 11.83 6.80
C ARG A 239 8.85 11.69 5.35
N TYR A 240 7.88 11.62 4.45
CA TYR A 240 8.02 11.67 3.00
C TYR A 240 7.38 12.94 2.46
N TRP A 241 7.95 13.53 1.39
CA TRP A 241 7.31 14.58 0.62
C TRP A 241 7.14 14.12 -0.82
N PHE A 242 5.91 14.21 -1.31
CA PHE A 242 5.54 13.79 -2.66
C PHE A 242 5.19 14.99 -3.52
N ARG A 243 5.77 15.07 -4.70
CA ARG A 243 5.36 15.92 -5.82
C ARG A 243 5.92 15.36 -7.12
N THR A 244 5.12 15.41 -8.18
CA THR A 244 5.60 15.23 -9.55
C THR A 244 6.28 16.53 -10.00
N PRO A 245 7.30 16.49 -10.89
CA PRO A 245 7.78 17.69 -11.57
C PRO A 245 6.63 18.32 -12.35
N ALA A 246 6.13 19.46 -11.89
CA ALA A 246 5.06 20.20 -12.53
C ALA A 246 5.38 21.70 -12.44
N ASP A 247 4.99 22.45 -13.46
CA ASP A 247 4.98 23.90 -13.44
C ASP A 247 3.68 24.37 -12.75
N GLY A 248 3.79 25.39 -11.89
CA GLY A 248 2.64 25.97 -11.20
C GLY A 248 2.66 25.82 -9.68
N ASP A 249 1.82 26.62 -9.01
CA ASP A 249 1.74 26.70 -7.55
C ASP A 249 0.51 25.99 -6.98
N ASP A 250 -0.40 25.51 -7.85
CA ASP A 250 -1.61 24.83 -7.43
C ASP A 250 -1.29 23.43 -6.90
N PRO A 251 -1.57 23.13 -5.62
CA PRO A 251 -1.38 21.81 -5.05
C PRO A 251 -2.09 20.68 -5.82
N SER A 252 -3.24 20.96 -6.44
CA SER A 252 -4.00 19.96 -7.22
C SER A 252 -3.27 19.48 -8.49
N GLY A 253 -2.26 20.21 -8.96
CA GLY A 253 -1.40 19.81 -10.08
C GLY A 253 -0.12 19.07 -9.68
N LEU A 254 0.20 18.98 -8.39
CA LEU A 254 1.49 18.44 -7.93
C LEU A 254 1.53 16.90 -7.84
N LEU A 255 0.40 16.23 -7.86
CA LEU A 255 0.30 14.76 -7.94
C LEU A 255 -0.77 14.36 -8.96
N PRO A 256 -0.75 13.11 -9.45
CA PRO A 256 -1.77 12.66 -10.40
C PRO A 256 -3.18 12.66 -9.78
N ALA A 257 -4.17 13.06 -10.57
CA ALA A 257 -5.56 12.85 -10.23
C ALA A 257 -5.91 11.36 -10.41
N PRO A 258 -6.57 10.71 -9.45
CA PRO A 258 -7.07 9.36 -9.65
C PRO A 258 -8.25 9.36 -10.63
N PRO A 259 -8.59 8.20 -11.24
CA PRO A 259 -9.81 8.07 -12.06
C PRO A 259 -11.05 8.35 -11.21
N ALA A 260 -12.13 8.86 -11.83
CA ALA A 260 -13.40 9.07 -11.14
C ALA A 260 -13.99 7.75 -10.61
N GLY A 261 -13.84 6.68 -11.38
CA GLY A 261 -14.30 5.35 -11.02
C GLY A 261 -13.38 4.24 -11.52
N VAL A 262 -13.68 3.03 -11.07
CA VAL A 262 -12.99 1.82 -11.49
C VAL A 262 -14.00 0.69 -11.68
N LEU A 263 -13.75 -0.14 -12.70
CA LEU A 263 -14.39 -1.45 -12.87
C LEU A 263 -13.52 -2.49 -12.16
N SER A 264 -13.91 -2.88 -10.96
CA SER A 264 -13.28 -3.98 -10.24
C SER A 264 -13.81 -5.33 -10.74
N PHE A 265 -12.96 -6.33 -10.84
CA PHE A 265 -13.35 -7.64 -11.35
C PHE A 265 -12.67 -8.78 -10.59
N GLN A 266 -13.35 -9.92 -10.61
CA GLN A 266 -12.81 -11.22 -10.28
C GLN A 266 -13.17 -12.19 -11.41
N VAL A 267 -12.19 -12.94 -11.90
CA VAL A 267 -12.37 -13.97 -12.93
C VAL A 267 -11.83 -15.27 -12.37
N SER A 268 -12.56 -16.38 -12.50
CA SER A 268 -12.14 -17.66 -11.94
C SER A 268 -12.32 -18.81 -12.91
N TRP A 269 -11.37 -19.73 -12.86
CA TRP A 269 -11.37 -21.00 -13.59
C TRP A 269 -11.37 -22.14 -12.59
N ASP A 270 -12.28 -23.07 -12.75
CA ASP A 270 -12.40 -24.25 -11.92
C ASP A 270 -11.23 -25.21 -12.17
N TRP A 271 -10.52 -25.62 -11.12
CA TRP A 271 -9.39 -26.54 -11.23
C TRP A 271 -9.79 -27.93 -11.77
N GLU A 272 -11.01 -28.39 -11.51
CA GLU A 272 -11.48 -29.69 -12.01
C GLU A 272 -11.60 -29.71 -13.54
N LYS A 273 -11.83 -28.52 -14.13
CA LYS A 273 -11.95 -28.33 -15.58
C LYS A 273 -10.65 -27.92 -16.26
N LEU A 274 -9.62 -27.56 -15.49
CA LEU A 274 -8.31 -27.17 -16.00
C LEU A 274 -7.37 -28.39 -16.02
N ASP A 275 -7.28 -29.06 -17.17
CA ASP A 275 -6.22 -30.05 -17.39
C ASP A 275 -4.85 -29.36 -17.54
N ARG A 276 -3.77 -30.18 -17.59
CA ARG A 276 -2.39 -29.70 -17.71
C ARG A 276 -2.20 -28.81 -18.95
N THR A 277 -2.84 -29.15 -20.07
CA THR A 277 -2.71 -28.42 -21.34
C THR A 277 -3.40 -27.07 -21.25
N SER A 278 -4.61 -27.03 -20.72
CA SER A 278 -5.41 -25.81 -20.51
C SER A 278 -4.75 -24.86 -19.50
N PHE A 279 -4.24 -25.39 -18.40
CA PHE A 279 -3.45 -24.61 -17.42
C PHE A 279 -2.22 -23.98 -18.08
N ALA A 280 -1.42 -24.79 -18.80
CA ALA A 280 -0.22 -24.30 -19.47
C ALA A 280 -0.55 -23.22 -20.50
N ARG A 281 -1.67 -23.36 -21.22
CA ARG A 281 -2.13 -22.38 -22.20
C ARG A 281 -2.56 -21.08 -21.53
N LEU A 282 -3.31 -21.14 -20.44
CA LEU A 282 -3.73 -19.96 -19.66
C LEU A 282 -2.51 -19.16 -19.17
N VAL A 283 -1.53 -19.81 -18.57
CA VAL A 283 -0.30 -19.15 -18.06
C VAL A 283 0.54 -18.56 -19.21
N ARG A 284 0.66 -19.30 -20.31
CA ARG A 284 1.38 -18.83 -21.52
C ARG A 284 0.71 -17.62 -22.13
N ASN A 285 -0.62 -17.62 -22.24
CA ASN A 285 -1.41 -16.52 -22.76
C ASN A 285 -1.29 -15.26 -21.88
N HIS A 286 -1.35 -15.42 -20.55
CA HIS A 286 -1.14 -14.31 -19.61
C HIS A 286 0.24 -13.69 -19.80
N GLY A 287 1.29 -14.51 -19.87
CA GLY A 287 2.65 -14.01 -20.09
C GLY A 287 2.82 -13.30 -21.44
N ALA A 288 2.24 -13.84 -22.51
CA ALA A 288 2.27 -13.22 -23.83
C ALA A 288 1.55 -11.87 -23.85
N TRP A 289 0.38 -11.77 -23.18
CA TRP A 289 -0.35 -10.51 -23.05
C TRP A 289 0.45 -9.47 -22.26
N ALA A 290 1.06 -9.88 -21.13
CA ALA A 290 1.86 -8.98 -20.31
C ALA A 290 3.07 -8.43 -21.05
N GLU A 291 3.80 -9.25 -21.83
CA GLU A 291 4.90 -8.80 -22.69
C GLU A 291 4.42 -7.79 -23.76
N GLN A 292 3.32 -8.11 -24.45
CA GLN A 292 2.78 -7.28 -25.53
C GLN A 292 2.31 -5.91 -25.03
N HIS A 293 1.86 -5.82 -23.77
CA HIS A 293 1.23 -4.63 -23.22
C HIS A 293 2.01 -3.97 -22.06
N SER A 294 3.32 -4.25 -21.95
CA SER A 294 4.19 -3.65 -20.93
C SER A 294 4.80 -2.29 -21.35
N ALA A 295 4.65 -1.89 -22.60
CA ALA A 295 5.19 -0.62 -23.10
C ALA A 295 4.50 0.60 -22.47
N PRO A 296 5.20 1.75 -22.33
CA PRO A 296 4.65 2.97 -21.73
C PRO A 296 3.49 3.63 -22.48
N ASP A 297 3.31 3.29 -23.74
CA ASP A 297 2.26 3.77 -24.64
C ASP A 297 1.15 2.72 -24.89
N SER A 298 1.15 1.63 -24.14
CA SER A 298 0.15 0.59 -24.25
C SER A 298 -1.27 1.14 -24.06
N PRO A 299 -2.25 0.74 -24.90
CA PRO A 299 -3.65 1.13 -24.70
C PRO A 299 -4.28 0.51 -23.44
N TYR A 300 -3.58 -0.42 -22.78
CA TYR A 300 -4.05 -1.11 -21.57
C TYR A 300 -3.38 -0.61 -20.28
N LEU A 301 -2.89 0.63 -20.24
CA LEU A 301 -2.28 1.20 -19.02
C LEU A 301 -3.25 1.24 -17.84
N ALA A 302 -4.53 1.46 -18.11
CA ALA A 302 -5.58 1.54 -17.10
C ALA A 302 -5.94 0.18 -16.49
N LEU A 303 -5.49 -0.94 -17.09
CA LEU A 303 -5.79 -2.28 -16.61
C LEU A 303 -4.68 -2.77 -15.66
N TYR A 304 -5.09 -3.13 -14.46
CA TYR A 304 -4.30 -3.84 -13.47
C TYR A 304 -4.94 -5.20 -13.20
N SER A 305 -4.15 -6.27 -13.25
CA SER A 305 -4.61 -7.60 -12.88
C SER A 305 -3.54 -8.41 -12.15
N GLU A 306 -4.00 -9.27 -11.26
CA GLU A 306 -3.27 -10.30 -10.55
C GLU A 306 -3.86 -11.65 -10.93
N LEU A 307 -3.13 -12.48 -11.67
CA LEU A 307 -3.48 -13.88 -11.90
C LEU A 307 -2.88 -14.73 -10.76
N ALA A 308 -3.72 -15.23 -9.88
CA ALA A 308 -3.35 -16.09 -8.76
C ALA A 308 -3.46 -17.56 -9.18
N LEU A 309 -2.31 -18.18 -9.40
CA LEU A 309 -2.15 -19.60 -9.65
C LEU A 309 -2.12 -20.32 -8.30
N THR A 310 -3.28 -20.61 -7.78
CA THR A 310 -3.48 -21.28 -6.50
C THR A 310 -3.23 -22.78 -6.59
N ARG A 311 -3.06 -23.44 -5.47
CA ARG A 311 -3.00 -24.90 -5.46
C ARG A 311 -4.35 -25.54 -5.78
N ARG A 312 -4.32 -26.74 -6.40
CA ARG A 312 -5.55 -27.48 -6.76
C ARG A 312 -6.54 -27.66 -5.59
N PRO A 313 -6.13 -27.95 -4.33
CA PRO A 313 -7.05 -28.05 -3.19
C PRO A 313 -7.83 -26.77 -2.89
N SER A 314 -7.44 -25.61 -3.43
CA SER A 314 -8.23 -24.37 -3.30
C SER A 314 -9.48 -24.33 -4.20
N GLY A 315 -9.58 -25.24 -5.18
CA GLY A 315 -10.70 -25.40 -6.11
C GLY A 315 -10.65 -24.51 -7.34
N THR A 316 -9.96 -23.37 -7.33
CA THR A 316 -9.97 -22.40 -8.45
C THR A 316 -8.63 -21.74 -8.67
N VAL A 317 -8.25 -21.51 -9.93
CA VAL A 317 -7.34 -20.46 -10.35
C VAL A 317 -8.15 -19.18 -10.52
N PHE A 318 -7.68 -18.03 -10.08
CA PHE A 318 -8.45 -16.80 -10.23
C PHE A 318 -7.58 -15.60 -10.63
N MET A 319 -8.23 -14.60 -11.21
CA MET A 319 -7.65 -13.31 -11.52
C MET A 319 -8.51 -12.22 -10.89
N ILE A 320 -7.89 -11.32 -10.15
CA ILE A 320 -8.53 -10.12 -9.62
C ILE A 320 -7.87 -8.87 -10.19
N GLY A 321 -8.60 -7.78 -10.20
CA GLY A 321 -8.04 -6.53 -10.67
C GLY A 321 -9.05 -5.42 -10.80
N GLN A 322 -8.60 -4.37 -11.48
CA GLN A 322 -9.44 -3.23 -11.84
C GLN A 322 -9.04 -2.62 -13.17
N VAL A 323 -9.98 -1.99 -13.82
CA VAL A 323 -9.77 -1.09 -14.96
C VAL A 323 -10.12 0.32 -14.53
N ALA A 324 -9.14 1.19 -14.56
CA ALA A 324 -9.24 2.60 -14.18
C ALA A 324 -9.58 3.45 -15.43
N ALA A 325 -10.79 3.31 -15.96
CA ALA A 325 -11.23 4.01 -17.17
C ALA A 325 -12.70 4.44 -17.03
N ASP A 326 -12.99 5.65 -17.47
CA ASP A 326 -14.33 6.21 -17.44
C ASP A 326 -15.22 5.62 -18.54
N SER A 327 -14.64 5.26 -19.68
CA SER A 327 -15.32 4.60 -20.79
C SER A 327 -14.48 3.47 -21.37
N GLY A 328 -15.14 2.43 -21.88
CA GLY A 328 -14.47 1.27 -22.49
C GLY A 328 -13.82 0.30 -21.49
N ALA A 329 -14.03 0.46 -20.18
CA ALA A 329 -13.47 -0.42 -19.16
C ALA A 329 -13.92 -1.88 -19.34
N GLU A 330 -15.19 -2.11 -19.61
CA GLU A 330 -15.71 -3.47 -19.86
C GLU A 330 -15.11 -4.09 -21.11
N ARG A 331 -15.02 -3.32 -22.21
CA ARG A 331 -14.40 -3.79 -23.45
C ARG A 331 -12.93 -4.17 -23.21
N MET A 332 -12.18 -3.33 -22.49
CA MET A 332 -10.77 -3.60 -22.17
C MET A 332 -10.62 -4.88 -21.33
N LEU A 333 -11.50 -5.09 -20.37
CA LEU A 333 -11.54 -6.32 -19.57
C LEU A 333 -11.92 -7.54 -20.42
N ASP A 334 -12.92 -7.44 -21.30
CA ASP A 334 -13.34 -8.52 -22.18
C ASP A 334 -12.22 -8.93 -23.15
N GLU A 335 -11.53 -7.97 -23.74
CA GLU A 335 -10.38 -8.21 -24.60
C GLU A 335 -9.23 -8.92 -23.83
N HIS A 336 -8.97 -8.50 -22.60
CA HIS A 336 -7.99 -9.14 -21.73
C HIS A 336 -8.37 -10.58 -21.39
N ILE A 337 -9.61 -10.82 -20.95
CA ILE A 337 -10.11 -12.16 -20.65
C ILE A 337 -10.08 -13.05 -21.89
N ALA A 338 -10.53 -12.54 -23.05
CA ALA A 338 -10.51 -13.28 -24.31
C ALA A 338 -9.08 -13.66 -24.72
N ALA A 339 -8.10 -12.75 -24.52
CA ALA A 339 -6.70 -13.04 -24.81
C ALA A 339 -6.15 -14.16 -23.90
N LEU A 340 -6.43 -14.11 -22.61
CA LEU A 340 -6.00 -15.13 -21.64
C LEU A 340 -6.68 -16.49 -21.91
N ASN A 341 -7.97 -16.46 -22.27
CA ASN A 341 -8.77 -17.67 -22.48
C ASN A 341 -8.65 -18.27 -23.87
N ARG A 342 -7.82 -17.71 -24.75
CA ARG A 342 -7.67 -18.21 -26.13
C ARG A 342 -7.22 -19.67 -26.18
N GLY A 343 -8.10 -20.55 -26.68
CA GLY A 343 -7.88 -21.99 -26.76
C GLY A 343 -7.88 -22.70 -25.38
N VAL A 344 -8.36 -22.05 -24.33
CA VAL A 344 -8.69 -22.67 -23.04
C VAL A 344 -10.17 -23.04 -23.09
N PRO A 345 -10.55 -24.34 -23.00
CA PRO A 345 -11.95 -24.76 -23.18
C PRO A 345 -12.84 -24.45 -21.98
N VAL A 346 -12.27 -23.96 -20.88
CA VAL A 346 -12.99 -23.61 -19.65
C VAL A 346 -13.47 -22.15 -19.75
N GLN A 347 -14.78 -21.97 -19.60
CA GLN A 347 -15.35 -20.64 -19.51
C GLN A 347 -15.20 -20.10 -18.09
N PRO A 348 -14.60 -18.93 -17.91
CA PRO A 348 -14.44 -18.34 -16.59
C PRO A 348 -15.74 -17.72 -16.07
N VAL A 349 -15.92 -17.75 -14.75
CA VAL A 349 -16.92 -16.92 -14.06
C VAL A 349 -16.35 -15.53 -13.86
N ARG A 350 -17.14 -14.48 -14.14
CA ARG A 350 -16.67 -13.08 -14.24
C ARG A 350 -17.58 -12.09 -13.53
N PRO A 351 -17.65 -12.03 -12.20
CA PRO A 351 -18.29 -10.93 -11.51
C PRO A 351 -17.50 -9.62 -11.67
N VAL A 352 -18.22 -8.53 -11.93
CA VAL A 352 -17.68 -7.17 -12.06
C VAL A 352 -18.46 -6.20 -11.18
N ARG A 353 -17.81 -5.12 -10.76
CA ARG A 353 -18.41 -4.06 -9.96
C ARG A 353 -17.86 -2.69 -10.35
N ASN A 354 -18.75 -1.82 -10.84
CA ASN A 354 -18.41 -0.41 -11.01
C ASN A 354 -18.53 0.33 -9.67
N GLN A 355 -17.54 1.12 -9.32
CA GLN A 355 -17.53 1.89 -8.08
C GLN A 355 -16.63 3.11 -8.19
N ALA A 356 -16.90 4.14 -7.36
CA ALA A 356 -16.01 5.29 -7.23
C ALA A 356 -14.60 4.84 -6.82
N TRP A 357 -13.57 5.48 -7.36
CA TRP A 357 -12.17 5.09 -7.09
C TRP A 357 -11.85 5.04 -5.58
N LEU A 358 -12.24 6.06 -4.81
CA LEU A 358 -11.94 6.10 -3.37
C LEU A 358 -12.59 4.92 -2.64
N ALA A 359 -13.83 4.55 -3.01
CA ALA A 359 -14.51 3.40 -2.43
C ALA A 359 -13.74 2.08 -2.72
N ALA A 360 -13.22 1.94 -3.96
CA ALA A 360 -12.37 0.80 -4.32
C ALA A 360 -11.06 0.78 -3.56
N ALA A 361 -10.38 1.93 -3.47
CA ALA A 361 -9.10 2.06 -2.77
C ALA A 361 -9.20 1.78 -1.26
N LEU A 362 -10.38 1.97 -0.67
CA LEU A 362 -10.63 1.69 0.75
C LEU A 362 -11.26 0.31 1.01
N ALA A 363 -11.76 -0.39 -0.01
CA ALA A 363 -12.43 -1.68 0.14
C ALA A 363 -11.50 -2.82 0.60
N GLY A 364 -10.20 -2.68 0.43
CA GLY A 364 -9.18 -3.63 0.88
C GLY A 364 -8.79 -3.51 2.35
N SER A 365 -9.49 -2.67 3.13
CA SER A 365 -9.31 -2.59 4.58
C SER A 365 -10.25 -3.59 5.26
N PRO A 366 -9.77 -4.68 5.83
CA PRO A 366 -10.57 -5.42 6.79
C PRO A 366 -10.70 -4.54 8.03
N GLY A 367 -11.88 -4.00 8.27
CA GLY A 367 -12.21 -3.29 9.52
C GLY A 367 -12.24 -4.19 10.77
N ASP A 368 -11.80 -5.43 10.63
CA ASP A 368 -11.67 -6.44 11.66
C ASP A 368 -10.27 -7.05 11.54
N PRO A 369 -9.58 -7.42 12.63
CA PRO A 369 -8.34 -8.16 12.55
C PRO A 369 -8.59 -9.43 11.74
N GLY A 370 -8.32 -9.35 10.43
CA GLY A 370 -8.54 -10.43 9.48
C GLY A 370 -7.82 -11.73 9.90
N PRO A 371 -7.94 -12.79 9.13
CA PRO A 371 -7.35 -14.07 9.48
C PRO A 371 -5.86 -13.90 9.79
N VAL A 372 -5.38 -14.55 10.84
CA VAL A 372 -3.96 -14.57 11.21
C VAL A 372 -3.17 -15.26 10.09
N TYR A 373 -2.46 -14.47 9.31
CA TYR A 373 -1.61 -15.01 8.26
C TYR A 373 -0.29 -15.55 8.84
N ARG A 374 0.08 -16.75 8.43
CA ARG A 374 1.39 -17.36 8.67
C ARG A 374 1.95 -17.78 7.33
N LEU A 375 2.69 -16.88 6.70
CA LEU A 375 3.14 -17.08 5.33
C LEU A 375 4.65 -16.85 5.18
N LYS A 376 5.23 -17.48 4.16
CA LYS A 376 6.56 -17.20 3.65
C LYS A 376 6.42 -16.86 2.17
N VAL A 377 7.02 -15.76 1.77
CA VAL A 377 6.93 -15.24 0.41
C VAL A 377 8.30 -15.14 -0.20
N LYS A 378 8.36 -15.38 -1.50
CA LYS A 378 9.47 -15.01 -2.37
C LYS A 378 8.90 -14.28 -3.57
N SER A 379 9.51 -13.18 -3.94
CA SER A 379 9.07 -12.36 -5.07
C SER A 379 10.14 -12.28 -6.15
N GLY A 380 9.72 -11.92 -7.36
CA GLY A 380 10.61 -11.71 -8.48
C GLY A 380 9.97 -10.82 -9.53
N TYR A 381 10.79 -10.32 -10.43
CA TYR A 381 10.36 -9.53 -11.58
C TYR A 381 10.79 -10.23 -12.87
N LEU A 382 9.86 -10.41 -13.79
CA LEU A 382 10.08 -11.10 -15.04
C LEU A 382 10.08 -10.09 -16.19
N ARG A 383 11.16 -10.10 -16.99
CA ARG A 383 11.23 -9.32 -18.24
C ARG A 383 10.56 -10.06 -19.40
N ARG A 384 10.44 -11.40 -19.27
CA ARG A 384 9.84 -12.28 -20.26
C ARG A 384 8.92 -13.27 -19.57
N ARG A 385 7.93 -13.78 -20.31
CA ARG A 385 7.02 -14.83 -19.88
C ARG A 385 7.77 -16.11 -19.48
N PHE A 386 7.13 -16.96 -18.73
CA PHE A 386 7.63 -18.29 -18.40
C PHE A 386 7.86 -19.15 -19.64
N THR A 387 8.94 -19.92 -19.61
CA THR A 387 9.18 -21.01 -20.56
C THR A 387 8.24 -22.18 -20.27
N ASP A 388 8.06 -23.09 -21.23
CA ASP A 388 7.22 -24.28 -21.06
C ASP A 388 7.69 -25.13 -19.88
N ARG A 389 9.01 -25.29 -19.69
CA ARG A 389 9.59 -25.99 -18.54
C ARG A 389 9.22 -25.35 -17.19
N GLN A 390 9.22 -24.02 -17.11
CA GLN A 390 8.80 -23.31 -15.90
C GLN A 390 7.30 -23.46 -15.65
N ILE A 391 6.47 -23.40 -16.70
CA ILE A 391 5.02 -23.63 -16.59
C ILE A 391 4.73 -25.06 -16.14
N GLU A 392 5.48 -26.04 -16.65
CA GLU A 392 5.37 -27.42 -16.21
C GLU A 392 5.73 -27.59 -14.73
N ALA A 393 6.81 -26.95 -14.27
CA ALA A 393 7.18 -26.93 -12.85
C ALA A 393 6.09 -26.29 -11.98
N LEU A 394 5.50 -25.17 -12.42
CA LEU A 394 4.36 -24.55 -11.73
C LEU A 394 3.20 -25.53 -11.60
N HIS A 395 2.77 -26.16 -12.71
CA HIS A 395 1.67 -27.12 -12.69
C HIS A 395 1.96 -28.28 -11.73
N HIS A 396 3.17 -28.86 -11.80
CA HIS A 396 3.58 -29.95 -10.91
C HIS A 396 3.45 -29.55 -9.43
N HIS A 397 4.01 -28.41 -9.04
CA HIS A 397 3.98 -27.96 -7.63
C HIS A 397 2.59 -27.54 -7.15
N LEU A 398 1.74 -27.04 -8.02
CA LEU A 398 0.37 -26.66 -7.68
C LEU A 398 -0.61 -27.84 -7.60
N THR A 399 -0.26 -28.98 -8.24
CA THR A 399 -1.12 -30.18 -8.30
C THR A 399 -0.61 -31.37 -7.51
N ARG A 400 0.61 -31.31 -6.93
CA ARG A 400 1.17 -32.41 -6.14
C ARG A 400 0.32 -32.68 -4.90
N THR A 401 0.27 -33.95 -4.47
CA THR A 401 -0.63 -34.44 -3.42
C THR A 401 0.05 -34.76 -2.08
N ASP A 402 1.39 -34.76 -2.04
CA ASP A 402 2.18 -34.93 -0.81
C ASP A 402 2.22 -33.68 0.09
N TYR A 403 1.59 -32.60 -0.35
CA TYR A 403 1.33 -31.37 0.40
C TYR A 403 -0.10 -30.90 0.06
N ASP A 404 -1.01 -30.96 1.01
CA ASP A 404 -2.44 -30.74 0.82
C ASP A 404 -2.95 -29.36 1.24
N HIS A 405 -2.10 -28.50 1.87
CA HIS A 405 -2.52 -27.18 2.31
C HIS A 405 -2.93 -26.29 1.13
N PRO A 406 -4.16 -25.71 1.12
CA PRO A 406 -4.67 -24.96 -0.03
C PRO A 406 -4.00 -23.59 -0.22
N GLY A 407 -3.41 -23.02 0.82
CA GLY A 407 -2.92 -21.62 0.86
C GLY A 407 -1.60 -21.35 0.12
N GLY A 408 -1.08 -22.31 -0.64
CA GLY A 408 0.10 -22.09 -1.49
C GLY A 408 -0.28 -21.59 -2.89
N GLY A 409 0.59 -20.83 -3.54
CA GLY A 409 0.33 -20.34 -4.89
C GLY A 409 1.42 -19.42 -5.42
N VAL A 410 1.20 -18.94 -6.64
CA VAL A 410 2.02 -17.92 -7.30
C VAL A 410 1.10 -16.87 -7.89
N SER A 411 1.27 -15.62 -7.48
CA SER A 411 0.55 -14.48 -8.04
C SER A 411 1.39 -13.78 -9.10
N LEU A 412 0.79 -13.52 -10.27
CA LEU A 412 1.39 -12.86 -11.41
C LEU A 412 0.68 -11.54 -11.66
N TYR A 413 1.34 -10.43 -11.31
CA TYR A 413 0.79 -9.08 -11.48
C TYR A 413 1.22 -8.50 -12.81
N THR A 414 0.31 -7.85 -13.54
CA THR A 414 0.68 -7.04 -14.70
C THR A 414 1.59 -5.89 -14.25
N HIS A 415 2.74 -5.74 -14.92
CA HIS A 415 3.74 -4.72 -14.62
C HIS A 415 4.05 -3.89 -15.89
N GLY A 416 4.98 -2.94 -15.82
CA GLY A 416 5.35 -2.10 -16.95
C GLY A 416 4.47 -0.84 -17.07
N GLY A 417 4.20 -0.42 -18.30
CA GLY A 417 3.52 0.86 -18.55
C GLY A 417 4.37 2.05 -18.10
N LYS A 418 3.79 3.01 -17.38
CA LYS A 418 4.52 4.19 -16.89
C LYS A 418 5.65 3.86 -15.92
N VAL A 419 5.64 2.70 -15.27
CA VAL A 419 6.79 2.24 -14.46
C VAL A 419 8.07 2.12 -15.31
N ASN A 420 7.93 1.74 -16.57
CA ASN A 420 9.05 1.52 -17.50
C ASN A 420 9.52 2.81 -18.20
N THR A 421 8.99 4.00 -17.85
CA THR A 421 9.49 5.28 -18.37
C THR A 421 10.70 5.82 -17.59
N VAL A 422 10.91 5.33 -16.38
CA VAL A 422 12.00 5.78 -15.49
C VAL A 422 13.22 4.89 -15.72
N ALA A 423 14.40 5.50 -15.85
CA ALA A 423 15.65 4.75 -16.02
C ALA A 423 15.92 3.83 -14.82
N PRO A 424 16.51 2.64 -15.02
CA PRO A 424 16.72 1.64 -13.95
C PRO A 424 17.58 2.14 -12.78
N ASP A 425 18.43 3.14 -13.00
CA ASP A 425 19.34 3.74 -12.02
C ASP A 425 18.83 5.07 -11.43
N ALA A 426 17.74 5.64 -11.97
CA ALA A 426 17.20 6.91 -11.49
C ALA A 426 16.63 6.81 -10.08
N THR A 427 16.21 5.61 -9.68
CA THR A 427 15.73 5.26 -8.33
C THR A 427 16.34 3.93 -7.89
N ALA A 428 16.31 3.65 -6.60
CA ALA A 428 16.77 2.36 -6.07
C ALA A 428 15.84 1.18 -6.41
N THR A 429 14.78 1.41 -7.18
CA THR A 429 13.91 0.37 -7.75
C THR A 429 14.34 0.07 -9.19
N PRO A 430 15.14 -0.99 -9.46
CA PRO A 430 15.78 -1.19 -10.77
C PRO A 430 14.90 -1.92 -11.79
N HIS A 431 13.71 -2.41 -11.39
CA HIS A 431 12.88 -3.32 -12.21
C HIS A 431 12.03 -2.56 -13.23
N ARG A 432 12.68 -1.70 -14.04
CA ARG A 432 12.04 -0.79 -15.01
C ARG A 432 11.81 -1.40 -16.39
N GLU A 433 12.21 -2.66 -16.59
CA GLU A 433 12.00 -3.42 -17.84
C GLU A 433 11.12 -4.65 -17.64
N ALA A 434 10.53 -4.78 -16.47
CA ALA A 434 9.69 -5.94 -16.16
C ALA A 434 8.31 -5.81 -16.81
N SER A 435 7.78 -6.94 -17.26
CA SER A 435 6.40 -7.10 -17.74
C SER A 435 5.48 -7.74 -16.69
N ILE A 436 6.05 -8.51 -15.78
CA ILE A 436 5.32 -9.23 -14.72
C ILE A 436 6.08 -9.08 -13.39
N LYS A 437 5.34 -8.77 -12.34
CA LYS A 437 5.79 -8.93 -10.96
C LYS A 437 5.22 -10.25 -10.44
N MET A 438 6.07 -11.11 -9.92
CA MET A 438 5.70 -12.39 -9.34
C MET A 438 5.80 -12.33 -7.81
N PHE A 439 4.84 -12.96 -7.15
CA PHE A 439 4.74 -12.97 -5.70
C PHE A 439 4.31 -14.35 -5.18
#